data_729735b5bfe91208a13c93814cc3bbc1
#
_entry.id   729735b5bfe91208a13c93814cc3bbc1
#
_cell.length_a   1.000
_cell.length_b   1.000
_cell.length_c   1.000
_cell.angle_alpha   90.00
_cell.angle_beta   90.00
_cell.angle_gamma   90.00
#
_symmetry.space_group_name_H-M   'P 1'
#
loop_
_entity.id
_entity.type
_entity.pdbx_description
1 polymer ?
#
loop_
_entity_poly.entity_id
_entity_poly.type
_entity_poly.pdbx_seq_one_letter_code
_entity_poly.pdbx_strand_id
1 'polypeptide(L)'
;MGVTYLTSWSDQEQYNVVQEMEPLMWRRNIQRMKAHGFSGVISSAHDINTIRKWGDEDHELLNVCPGITVETPYGEPFHSGQVRTTSPKEAQDLGADYIVIGRAITESDNPVETAIKLKEEICKTEMNTSKE
;
A
#
# COMPACT_ATOMS: atom_id res chain seq x y z
N MET A 1 11.23 6.70 6.51
CA MET A 1 10.25 5.62 6.26
C MET A 1 10.98 4.30 6.19
N GLY A 2 10.41 3.25 6.75
CA GLY A 2 10.94 1.89 6.66
C GLY A 2 10.21 1.08 5.58
N VAL A 3 10.93 0.20 4.89
CA VAL A 3 10.33 -0.76 3.97
C VAL A 3 10.15 -2.09 4.70
N THR A 4 8.98 -2.70 4.59
CA THR A 4 8.68 -4.00 5.18
C THR A 4 9.00 -5.12 4.18
N TYR A 5 8.00 -5.64 3.51
CA TYR A 5 8.17 -6.65 2.45
C TYR A 5 7.93 -6.05 1.08
N LEU A 6 8.59 -6.64 0.09
CA LEU A 6 8.37 -6.25 -1.29
C LEU A 6 6.99 -6.74 -1.75
N THR A 7 6.22 -5.84 -2.35
CA THR A 7 4.91 -6.17 -2.93
C THR A 7 5.00 -7.10 -4.15
N SER A 8 6.20 -7.31 -4.68
CA SER A 8 6.49 -8.28 -5.73
C SER A 8 6.68 -9.70 -5.22
N TRP A 9 6.77 -9.90 -3.90
CA TRP A 9 6.90 -11.23 -3.31
C TRP A 9 5.54 -11.82 -2.95
N SER A 10 5.35 -13.10 -3.28
CA SER A 10 4.24 -13.90 -2.76
C SER A 10 4.45 -14.21 -1.27
N ASP A 11 3.39 -14.60 -0.58
CA ASP A 11 3.47 -14.98 0.85
C ASP A 11 4.46 -16.14 1.07
N GLN A 12 4.54 -17.08 0.13
CA GLN A 12 5.49 -18.19 0.20
C GLN A 12 6.95 -17.73 0.06
N GLU A 13 7.22 -16.74 -0.81
CA GLU A 13 8.57 -16.18 -0.96
C GLU A 13 8.97 -15.39 0.29
N GLN A 14 8.04 -14.65 0.87
CA GLN A 14 8.27 -13.94 2.14
C GLN A 14 8.63 -14.93 3.26
N TYR A 15 7.84 -16.00 3.41
CA TYR A 15 8.11 -17.04 4.41
C TYR A 15 9.46 -17.72 4.21
N ASN A 16 9.82 -18.06 2.98
CA ASN A 16 11.09 -18.73 2.66
C ASN A 16 12.32 -17.87 3.00
N VAL A 17 12.21 -16.55 2.85
CA VAL A 17 13.32 -15.64 3.15
C VAL A 17 13.46 -15.39 4.65
N VAL A 18 12.36 -15.26 5.37
CA VAL A 18 12.40 -14.81 6.77
C VAL A 18 12.45 -15.97 7.76
N GLN A 19 11.84 -17.10 7.42
CA GLN A 19 11.79 -18.34 8.25
C GLN A 19 11.34 -18.09 9.70
N GLU A 20 10.66 -17.01 9.97
CA GLU A 20 10.13 -16.65 11.28
C GLU A 20 8.59 -16.69 11.27
N MET A 21 8.01 -16.89 12.44
CA MET A 21 6.56 -16.75 12.61
C MET A 21 6.14 -15.30 12.36
N GLU A 22 5.26 -15.12 11.42
CA GLU A 22 4.80 -13.85 10.89
C GLU A 22 4.50 -12.75 11.95
N PRO A 23 3.75 -13.03 13.05
CA PRO A 23 3.42 -12.00 14.02
C PRO A 23 4.62 -11.42 14.77
N LEU A 24 5.59 -12.28 15.16
CA LEU A 24 6.76 -11.84 15.92
C LEU A 24 7.68 -10.95 15.08
N MET A 25 7.80 -11.28 13.82
CA MET A 25 8.63 -10.54 12.89
C MET A 25 8.06 -9.16 12.59
N TRP A 26 6.75 -9.05 12.32
CA TRP A 26 6.07 -7.76 12.14
C TRP A 26 6.29 -6.87 13.36
N ARG A 27 5.99 -7.39 14.55
CA ARG A 27 6.16 -6.68 15.81
C ARG A 27 7.58 -6.16 15.99
N ARG A 28 8.58 -7.03 15.80
CA ARG A 28 10.00 -6.66 15.95
C ARG A 28 10.43 -5.57 14.98
N ASN A 29 10.04 -5.68 13.71
CA ASN A 29 10.43 -4.74 12.68
C ASN A 29 9.76 -3.38 12.89
N ILE A 30 8.47 -3.35 13.17
CA ILE A 30 7.74 -2.10 13.44
C ILE A 30 8.26 -1.41 14.70
N GLN A 31 8.47 -2.14 15.78
CA GLN A 31 9.06 -1.57 17.00
C GLN A 31 10.45 -0.98 16.77
N ARG A 32 11.29 -1.63 15.96
CA ARG A 32 12.59 -1.08 15.58
C ARG A 32 12.45 0.21 14.77
N MET A 33 11.54 0.25 13.81
CA MET A 33 11.28 1.46 13.02
C MET A 33 10.85 2.62 13.94
N LYS A 34 9.90 2.40 14.85
CA LYS A 34 9.47 3.41 15.84
C LYS A 34 10.63 3.85 16.73
N ALA A 35 11.41 2.93 17.29
CA ALA A 35 12.55 3.23 18.14
C ALA A 35 13.66 4.05 17.45
N HIS A 36 13.76 3.94 16.12
CA HIS A 36 14.70 4.71 15.31
C HIS A 36 14.09 5.98 14.68
N GLY A 37 12.90 6.39 15.10
CA GLY A 37 12.26 7.63 14.67
C GLY A 37 11.75 7.62 13.22
N PHE A 38 11.40 6.46 12.69
CA PHE A 38 10.72 6.39 11.39
C PHE A 38 9.30 6.93 11.52
N SER A 39 8.90 7.80 10.60
CA SER A 39 7.55 8.38 10.56
C SER A 39 6.54 7.54 9.81
N GLY A 40 6.95 6.41 9.21
CA GLY A 40 6.05 5.56 8.46
C GLY A 40 6.73 4.36 7.83
N VAL A 41 5.90 3.49 7.27
CA VAL A 41 6.28 2.24 6.62
C VAL A 41 5.84 2.23 5.15
N ILE A 42 6.62 1.56 4.33
CA ILE A 42 6.25 1.22 2.96
C ILE A 42 5.90 -0.27 2.96
N SER A 43 4.63 -0.58 2.69
CA SER A 43 4.09 -1.94 2.73
C SER A 43 2.97 -2.14 1.72
N SER A 44 2.58 -3.38 1.44
CA SER A 44 1.31 -3.63 0.76
C SER A 44 0.14 -3.11 1.60
N ALA A 45 -0.93 -2.61 0.96
CA ALA A 45 -2.14 -2.23 1.67
C ALA A 45 -2.76 -3.39 2.46
N HIS A 46 -2.62 -4.62 1.96
CA HIS A 46 -3.07 -5.84 2.66
C HIS A 46 -2.35 -6.10 3.99
N ASP A 47 -1.17 -5.51 4.21
CA ASP A 47 -0.40 -5.70 5.43
C ASP A 47 -0.76 -4.70 6.53
N ILE A 48 -1.53 -3.64 6.24
CA ILE A 48 -1.85 -2.55 7.18
C ILE A 48 -2.47 -3.08 8.47
N ASN A 49 -3.46 -3.95 8.36
CA ASN A 49 -4.11 -4.54 9.53
C ASN A 49 -3.14 -5.35 10.40
N THR A 50 -2.19 -6.04 9.77
CA THR A 50 -1.12 -6.79 10.47
C THR A 50 -0.17 -5.83 11.16
N ILE A 51 0.25 -4.75 10.50
CA ILE A 51 1.10 -3.69 11.05
C ILE A 51 0.44 -3.06 12.26
N ARG A 52 -0.82 -2.64 12.16
CA ARG A 52 -1.60 -2.05 13.26
C ARG A 52 -1.69 -3.00 14.43
N LYS A 53 -2.10 -4.25 14.19
CA LYS A 53 -2.30 -5.26 15.24
C LYS A 53 -1.03 -5.64 15.98
N TRP A 54 0.12 -5.69 15.31
CA TRP A 54 1.32 -6.30 15.86
C TRP A 54 2.44 -5.33 16.18
N GLY A 55 2.30 -4.05 15.92
CA GLY A 55 3.40 -3.13 16.20
C GLY A 55 3.07 -1.65 16.18
N ASP A 56 1.91 -1.27 15.65
CA ASP A 56 1.51 0.13 15.53
C ASP A 56 0.05 0.33 15.98
N GLU A 57 -0.28 -0.23 17.16
CA GLU A 57 -1.63 -0.16 17.75
C GLU A 57 -2.08 1.30 18.02
N ASP A 58 -1.15 2.19 18.23
CA ASP A 58 -1.34 3.64 18.46
C ASP A 58 -1.46 4.46 17.17
N HIS A 59 -1.31 3.83 15.99
CA HIS A 59 -1.43 4.47 14.68
C HIS A 59 -0.44 5.64 14.47
N GLU A 60 0.76 5.55 15.02
CA GLU A 60 1.79 6.60 14.87
C GLU A 60 2.51 6.56 13.51
N LEU A 61 2.53 5.41 12.84
CA LEU A 61 3.22 5.24 11.57
C LEU A 61 2.28 5.48 10.38
N LEU A 62 2.72 6.30 9.45
CA LEU A 62 2.07 6.47 8.15
C LEU A 62 2.28 5.22 7.29
N ASN A 63 1.24 4.75 6.62
CA ASN A 63 1.30 3.63 5.67
C ASN A 63 1.33 4.16 4.25
N VAL A 64 2.44 3.92 3.56
CA VAL A 64 2.64 4.27 2.16
C VAL A 64 2.61 3.00 1.33
N CYS A 65 1.59 2.88 0.48
CA CYS A 65 1.26 1.63 -0.20
C CYS A 65 1.56 1.69 -1.71
N PRO A 66 2.62 1.02 -2.17
CA PRO A 66 2.81 0.70 -3.58
C PRO A 66 1.98 -0.51 -3.99
N GLY A 67 2.06 -0.91 -5.27
CA GLY A 67 1.31 -2.04 -5.79
C GLY A 67 -0.15 -1.69 -6.08
N ILE A 68 -0.43 -0.43 -6.39
CA ILE A 68 -1.77 0.02 -6.73
C ILE A 68 -2.03 -0.28 -8.20
N THR A 69 -3.10 -1.04 -8.46
CA THR A 69 -3.59 -1.36 -9.80
C THR A 69 -4.69 -0.37 -10.17
N VAL A 70 -4.55 0.25 -11.31
CA VAL A 70 -5.57 1.12 -11.90
C VAL A 70 -6.10 0.47 -13.18
N GLU A 71 -7.38 0.63 -13.44
CA GLU A 71 -7.97 0.16 -14.70
C GLU A 71 -7.49 1.04 -15.84
N THR A 72 -7.10 0.41 -16.94
CA THR A 72 -6.84 1.14 -18.18
C THR A 72 -8.16 1.63 -18.76
N PRO A 73 -8.14 2.62 -19.70
CA PRO A 73 -9.35 3.06 -20.40
C PRO A 73 -10.12 1.94 -21.12
N TYR A 74 -9.50 0.79 -21.30
CA TYR A 74 -10.09 -0.39 -21.95
C TYR A 74 -10.60 -1.43 -20.93
N GLY A 75 -10.61 -1.12 -19.62
CA GLY A 75 -11.12 -2.01 -18.56
C GLY A 75 -10.17 -3.13 -18.17
N GLU A 76 -8.93 -3.15 -18.66
CA GLU A 76 -7.92 -4.13 -18.27
C GLU A 76 -7.05 -3.57 -17.14
N PRO A 77 -6.71 -4.39 -16.12
CA PRO A 77 -5.81 -3.95 -15.06
C PRO A 77 -4.40 -3.74 -15.64
N PHE A 78 -3.77 -2.62 -15.29
CA PHE A 78 -2.38 -2.37 -15.64
C PHE A 78 -1.45 -3.32 -14.86
N HIS A 79 -0.84 -4.26 -15.56
CA HIS A 79 0.07 -5.24 -14.96
C HIS A 79 1.43 -4.61 -14.62
N SER A 80 1.58 -4.17 -13.40
CA SER A 80 2.82 -3.53 -12.91
C SER A 80 3.96 -4.50 -12.58
N GLY A 81 3.78 -5.82 -12.78
CA GLY A 81 4.74 -6.83 -12.30
C GLY A 81 4.71 -7.02 -10.78
N GLN A 82 3.73 -6.45 -10.11
CA GLN A 82 3.47 -6.65 -8.68
C GLN A 82 2.57 -7.88 -8.51
N VAL A 83 2.87 -8.73 -7.53
CA VAL A 83 2.05 -9.92 -7.21
C VAL A 83 0.90 -9.55 -6.29
N ARG A 84 1.17 -8.66 -5.33
CA ARG A 84 0.20 -8.20 -4.32
C ARG A 84 -0.27 -6.80 -4.69
N THR A 85 -1.37 -6.74 -5.42
CA THR A 85 -1.95 -5.48 -5.93
C THR A 85 -3.30 -5.20 -5.29
N THR A 86 -3.69 -3.93 -5.24
CA THR A 86 -4.99 -3.49 -4.76
C THR A 86 -5.42 -2.22 -5.52
N SER A 87 -6.71 -1.95 -5.57
CA SER A 87 -7.24 -0.71 -6.17
C SER A 87 -7.01 0.49 -5.24
N PRO A 88 -7.03 1.73 -5.76
CA PRO A 88 -6.94 2.93 -4.93
C PRO A 88 -7.99 2.96 -3.82
N LYS A 89 -9.24 2.62 -4.15
CA LYS A 89 -10.35 2.58 -3.19
C LYS A 89 -10.12 1.54 -2.10
N GLU A 90 -9.75 0.33 -2.47
CA GLU A 90 -9.49 -0.74 -1.52
C GLU A 90 -8.32 -0.40 -0.60
N ALA A 91 -7.24 0.21 -1.13
CA ALA A 91 -6.12 0.67 -0.30
C ALA A 91 -6.56 1.70 0.74
N GLN A 92 -7.44 2.63 0.36
CA GLN A 92 -8.05 3.61 1.26
C GLN A 92 -8.92 2.93 2.33
N ASP A 93 -9.78 1.99 1.94
CA ASP A 93 -10.64 1.23 2.85
C ASP A 93 -9.82 0.39 3.86
N LEU A 94 -8.63 -0.07 3.45
CA LEU A 94 -7.67 -0.77 4.31
C LEU A 94 -6.85 0.17 5.22
N GLY A 95 -6.96 1.50 5.05
CA GLY A 95 -6.31 2.49 5.91
C GLY A 95 -4.94 2.96 5.41
N ALA A 96 -4.68 2.94 4.11
CA ALA A 96 -3.50 3.56 3.52
C ALA A 96 -3.56 5.09 3.68
N ASP A 97 -2.49 5.67 4.22
CA ASP A 97 -2.36 7.14 4.31
C ASP A 97 -1.90 7.73 2.97
N TYR A 98 -1.07 6.99 2.25
CA TYR A 98 -0.58 7.34 0.92
C TYR A 98 -0.53 6.12 0.01
N ILE A 99 -0.80 6.35 -1.28
CA ILE A 99 -0.61 5.34 -2.32
C ILE A 99 0.46 5.78 -3.32
N VAL A 100 1.18 4.82 -3.89
CA VAL A 100 2.21 5.06 -4.90
C VAL A 100 1.76 4.45 -6.21
N ILE A 101 1.56 5.29 -7.21
CA ILE A 101 1.19 4.90 -8.58
C ILE A 101 2.30 5.37 -9.51
N GLY A 102 2.96 4.44 -10.17
CA GLY A 102 4.08 4.71 -11.07
C GLY A 102 3.71 4.47 -12.54
N ARG A 103 4.08 3.33 -13.05
CA ARG A 103 3.99 2.97 -14.48
C ARG A 103 2.60 3.13 -15.07
N ALA A 104 1.56 2.86 -14.32
CA ALA A 104 0.18 3.10 -14.77
C ALA A 104 -0.09 4.56 -15.18
N ILE A 105 0.67 5.51 -14.64
CA ILE A 105 0.64 6.91 -15.08
C ILE A 105 1.68 7.13 -16.19
N THR A 106 2.94 6.79 -15.93
CA THR A 106 4.07 7.18 -16.80
C THR A 106 4.09 6.46 -18.15
N GLU A 107 3.48 5.30 -18.26
CA GLU A 107 3.37 4.50 -19.48
C GLU A 107 1.99 4.62 -20.14
N SER A 108 1.11 5.48 -19.64
CA SER A 108 -0.19 5.78 -20.30
C SER A 108 -0.02 6.72 -21.50
N ASP A 109 -0.95 6.69 -22.43
CA ASP A 109 -0.95 7.54 -23.63
C ASP A 109 -0.96 9.04 -23.28
N ASN A 110 -1.58 9.41 -22.14
CA ASN A 110 -1.61 10.78 -21.63
C ASN A 110 -1.38 10.79 -20.11
N PRO A 111 -0.12 10.81 -19.64
CA PRO A 111 0.22 10.73 -18.24
C PRO A 111 -0.41 11.81 -17.35
N VAL A 112 -0.51 13.03 -17.87
CA VAL A 112 -1.08 14.17 -17.13
C VAL A 112 -2.59 13.96 -16.90
N GLU A 113 -3.32 13.60 -17.95
CA GLU A 113 -4.76 13.34 -17.86
C GLU A 113 -5.05 12.14 -16.96
N THR A 114 -4.26 11.07 -17.07
CA THR A 114 -4.36 9.89 -16.22
C THR A 114 -4.16 10.24 -14.74
N ALA A 115 -3.14 11.02 -14.42
CA ALA A 115 -2.89 11.46 -13.05
C ALA A 115 -4.04 12.32 -12.49
N ILE A 116 -4.61 13.22 -13.30
CA ILE A 116 -5.75 14.06 -12.90
C ILE A 116 -6.98 13.18 -12.62
N LYS A 117 -7.32 12.26 -13.52
CA LYS A 117 -8.46 11.35 -13.35
C LYS A 117 -8.34 10.51 -12.09
N LEU A 118 -7.17 9.93 -11.85
CA LEU A 118 -6.91 9.13 -10.65
C LEU A 118 -7.07 9.94 -9.37
N LYS A 119 -6.53 11.17 -9.35
CA LYS A 119 -6.72 12.09 -8.22
C LYS A 119 -8.18 12.39 -7.95
N GLU A 120 -8.97 12.67 -9.00
CA GLU A 120 -10.40 12.96 -8.86
C GLU A 120 -11.18 11.74 -8.35
N GLU A 121 -10.83 10.54 -8.78
CA GLU A 121 -11.45 9.30 -8.32
C GLU A 121 -11.21 9.08 -6.83
N ILE A 122 -9.98 9.22 -6.37
CA ILE A 122 -9.60 9.09 -4.96
C ILE A 122 -10.31 10.12 -4.09
N CYS A 123 -10.30 11.41 -4.50
CA CYS A 123 -10.94 12.49 -3.73
C CYS A 123 -12.48 12.39 -3.69
N LYS A 124 -13.14 11.82 -4.70
CA LYS A 124 -14.59 11.59 -4.66
C LYS A 124 -14.99 10.56 -3.60
N THR A 125 -14.12 9.61 -3.32
CA THR A 125 -14.36 8.58 -2.31
C THR A 125 -14.35 9.19 -0.91
N GLU A 126 -13.48 10.16 -0.61
CA GLU A 126 -13.42 10.85 0.69
C GLU A 126 -14.70 11.63 1.02
N MET A 127 -15.34 12.24 0.02
CA MET A 127 -16.57 13.03 0.25
C MET A 127 -17.79 12.17 0.57
N ASN A 128 -17.79 10.89 0.24
CA ASN A 128 -18.89 9.97 0.51
C ASN A 128 -18.80 9.30 1.89
N THR A 129 -17.59 9.15 2.45
CA THR A 129 -17.37 8.57 3.79
C THR A 129 -17.62 9.55 4.94
N SER A 130 -17.68 10.85 4.67
CA SER A 130 -17.92 11.90 5.68
C SER A 130 -19.42 12.18 5.95
N LYS A 131 -20.32 11.34 5.45
CA LYS A 131 -21.79 11.55 5.56
C LYS A 131 -22.54 10.41 6.28
N GLU A 132 -21.84 9.50 6.97
CA GLU A 132 -22.47 8.50 7.84
C GLU A 132 -22.20 8.78 9.33
#